data_0c01586626d06f7dc6eea74139a2bf7c
#
_entry.id   0c01586626d06f7dc6eea74139a2bf7c
#
_cell.length_a   1.000
_cell.length_b   1.000
_cell.length_c   1.000
_cell.angle_alpha   90.00
_cell.angle_beta   90.00
_cell.angle_gamma   90.00
#
_symmetry.space_group_name_H-M   'P 1'
#
loop_
_entity.id
_entity.type
_entity.pdbx_description
1 polymer ?
#
loop_
_entity_poly.entity_id
_entity_poly.type
_entity_poly.pdbx_seq_one_letter_code
_entity_poly.pdbx_strand_id
1 'polypeptide(L)'
;DYIRESFQERAKATLADIYAKITTSSTDEVSSDAGEYVVSELAREAIVDKLGYLDIPLAELYNKKKSGNPGFDFHSQSLDEVIIFGEAKYLDDRNAYGSGLKQVVRFISDKKDIKDLADLRDFCSQNALSSVS
;
A
#
# COMPACT_ATOMS: atom_id res chain seq x y z
N ASP A 1 -6.04 13.26 -18.52
CA ASP A 1 -6.84 12.06 -18.24
C ASP A 1 -7.43 12.15 -16.82
N TYR A 2 -8.73 12.17 -16.70
CA TYR A 2 -9.50 12.32 -15.46
C TYR A 2 -9.08 11.31 -14.36
N ILE A 3 -8.81 10.06 -14.72
CA ILE A 3 -8.38 9.02 -13.78
C ILE A 3 -6.99 9.36 -13.22
N ARG A 4 -6.07 9.77 -14.07
CA ARG A 4 -4.72 10.16 -13.68
C ARG A 4 -4.73 11.39 -12.76
N GLU A 5 -5.52 12.38 -13.07
CA GLU A 5 -5.70 13.58 -12.25
C GLU A 5 -6.28 13.22 -10.87
N SER A 6 -7.29 12.35 -10.83
CA SER A 6 -7.88 11.86 -9.60
C SER A 6 -6.84 11.16 -8.71
N PHE A 7 -5.98 10.32 -9.29
CA PHE A 7 -4.90 9.67 -8.54
C PHE A 7 -3.86 10.66 -8.03
N GLN A 8 -3.50 11.65 -8.83
CA GLN A 8 -2.56 12.69 -8.41
C GLN A 8 -3.09 13.51 -7.24
N GLU A 9 -4.35 13.89 -7.26
CA GLU A 9 -4.96 14.63 -6.14
C GLU A 9 -5.04 13.80 -4.87
N ARG A 10 -5.35 12.51 -4.97
CA ARG A 10 -5.35 11.59 -3.82
C ARG A 10 -3.94 11.39 -3.25
N ALA A 11 -2.95 11.23 -4.11
CA ALA A 11 -1.55 11.14 -3.70
C ALA A 11 -1.09 12.40 -2.98
N LYS A 12 -1.44 13.58 -3.48
CA LYS A 12 -1.15 14.86 -2.81
C LYS A 12 -1.81 14.95 -1.44
N ALA A 13 -3.09 14.56 -1.33
CA ALA A 13 -3.80 14.59 -0.06
C ALA A 13 -3.16 13.64 0.96
N THR A 14 -2.73 12.46 0.53
CA THR A 14 -2.05 11.49 1.39
C THR A 14 -0.67 11.99 1.84
N LEU A 15 0.11 12.58 0.94
CA LEU A 15 1.40 13.18 1.27
C LEU A 15 1.24 14.34 2.27
N ALA A 16 0.20 15.16 2.10
CA ALA A 16 -0.11 16.23 3.04
C ALA A 16 -0.48 15.69 4.43
N ASP A 17 -1.24 14.59 4.51
CA ASP A 17 -1.57 13.92 5.78
C ASP A 17 -0.32 13.36 6.47
N ILE A 18 0.57 12.71 5.71
CA ILE A 18 1.86 12.22 6.23
C ILE A 18 2.72 13.38 6.74
N TYR A 19 2.84 14.44 5.96
CA TYR A 19 3.60 15.63 6.35
C TYR A 19 3.04 16.24 7.64
N ALA A 20 1.72 16.39 7.75
CA ALA A 20 1.08 16.90 8.95
C ALA A 20 1.38 16.03 10.17
N LYS A 21 1.34 14.69 10.03
CA LYS A 21 1.69 13.77 11.12
C LYS A 21 3.15 13.88 11.55
N ILE A 22 4.08 13.95 10.61
CA ILE A 22 5.51 14.11 10.90
C ILE A 22 5.78 15.43 11.62
N THR A 23 5.12 16.53 11.25
CA THR A 23 5.37 17.86 11.81
C THR A 23 4.64 18.12 13.13
N THR A 24 3.55 17.43 13.41
CA THR A 24 2.72 17.67 14.61
C THR A 24 2.92 16.66 15.72
N SER A 25 3.60 15.54 15.46
CA SER A 25 3.80 14.48 16.44
C SER A 25 5.28 14.15 16.60
N SER A 26 5.70 14.08 17.86
CA SER A 26 7.05 13.67 18.26
C SER A 26 7.12 12.19 18.70
N THR A 27 6.11 11.38 18.36
CA THR A 27 6.07 9.97 18.77
C THR A 27 6.67 9.05 17.71
N ASP A 28 7.46 8.08 18.16
CA ASP A 28 8.11 7.08 17.29
C ASP A 28 7.11 6.28 16.47
N GLU A 29 5.90 6.06 16.99
CA GLU A 29 4.83 5.32 16.31
C GLU A 29 4.36 6.02 15.04
N VAL A 30 4.18 7.34 15.07
CA VAL A 30 3.76 8.11 13.88
C VAL A 30 4.88 8.18 12.84
N SER A 31 6.13 8.27 13.29
CA SER A 31 7.29 8.21 12.40
C SER A 31 7.40 6.84 11.71
N SER A 32 7.07 5.76 12.43
CA SER A 32 7.02 4.40 11.88
C SER A 32 5.96 4.27 10.80
N ASP A 33 4.73 4.70 11.05
CA ASP A 33 3.63 4.63 10.08
C ASP A 33 3.94 5.44 8.81
N ALA A 34 4.47 6.65 8.97
CA ALA A 34 4.89 7.49 7.85
C ALA A 34 6.04 6.85 7.08
N GLY A 35 7.01 6.25 7.77
CA GLY A 35 8.12 5.54 7.17
C GLY A 35 7.66 4.31 6.38
N GLU A 36 6.76 3.50 6.93
CA GLU A 36 6.18 2.35 6.23
C GLU A 36 5.44 2.79 4.96
N TYR A 37 4.70 3.90 5.03
CA TYR A 37 4.03 4.44 3.85
C TYR A 37 5.01 4.86 2.75
N VAL A 38 6.07 5.57 3.09
CA VAL A 38 7.11 5.98 2.12
C VAL A 38 7.80 4.76 1.50
N VAL A 39 8.14 3.75 2.31
CA VAL A 39 8.75 2.50 1.82
C VAL A 39 7.80 1.77 0.87
N SER A 40 6.53 1.69 1.18
CA SER A 40 5.50 1.08 0.33
C SER A 40 5.39 1.79 -1.02
N GLU A 41 5.37 3.13 -1.02
CA GLU A 41 5.29 3.92 -2.25
C GLU A 41 6.52 3.73 -3.12
N LEU A 42 7.72 3.78 -2.54
CA LEU A 42 8.97 3.54 -3.27
C LEU A 42 9.04 2.11 -3.84
N ALA A 43 8.59 1.11 -3.09
CA ALA A 43 8.54 -0.27 -3.56
C ALA A 43 7.57 -0.44 -4.72
N ARG A 44 6.38 0.14 -4.61
CA ARG A 44 5.37 0.14 -5.68
C ARG A 44 5.90 0.81 -6.95
N GLU A 45 6.47 2.01 -6.82
CA GLU A 45 7.05 2.75 -7.93
C GLU A 45 8.16 1.94 -8.62
N ALA A 46 9.05 1.33 -7.84
CA ALA A 46 10.12 0.50 -8.39
C ALA A 46 9.59 -0.73 -9.15
N ILE A 47 8.55 -1.38 -8.66
CA ILE A 47 7.90 -2.51 -9.32
C ILE A 47 7.27 -2.08 -10.64
N VAL A 48 6.57 -0.95 -10.65
CA VAL A 48 5.96 -0.40 -11.86
C VAL A 48 7.02 -0.01 -12.89
N ASP A 49 8.03 0.75 -12.47
CA ASP A 49 9.04 1.30 -13.38
C ASP A 49 10.02 0.23 -13.91
N LYS A 50 10.42 -0.72 -13.06
CA LYS A 50 11.44 -1.71 -13.44
C LYS A 50 10.86 -2.98 -14.02
N LEU A 51 9.68 -3.39 -13.57
CA LEU A 51 9.07 -4.65 -13.99
C LEU A 51 7.86 -4.46 -14.92
N GLY A 52 7.38 -3.23 -15.06
CA GLY A 52 6.21 -2.91 -15.87
C GLY A 52 4.90 -3.49 -15.30
N TYR A 53 4.86 -3.70 -13.99
CA TYR A 53 3.68 -4.24 -13.33
C TYR A 53 2.57 -3.20 -13.20
N LEU A 54 1.36 -3.65 -12.91
CA LEU A 54 0.20 -2.78 -12.78
C LEU A 54 0.38 -1.74 -11.67
N ASP A 55 0.17 -0.49 -12.01
CA ASP A 55 0.21 0.62 -11.07
C ASP A 55 -1.12 0.74 -10.32
N ILE A 56 -1.12 0.33 -9.05
CA ILE A 56 -2.27 0.45 -8.15
C ILE A 56 -1.93 1.49 -7.09
N PRO A 57 -2.56 2.67 -7.14
CA PRO A 57 -2.24 3.77 -6.24
C PRO A 57 -2.52 3.46 -4.77
N LEU A 58 -1.55 3.69 -3.89
CA LEU A 58 -1.67 3.44 -2.46
C LEU A 58 -2.71 4.32 -1.76
N ALA A 59 -2.86 5.57 -2.22
CA ALA A 59 -3.71 6.56 -1.57
C ALA A 59 -5.14 6.07 -1.31
N GLU A 60 -5.72 5.35 -2.25
CA GLU A 60 -7.08 4.82 -2.14
C GLU A 60 -7.15 3.64 -1.18
N LEU A 61 -6.18 2.74 -1.25
CA LEU A 61 -6.10 1.58 -0.35
C LEU A 61 -5.79 2.00 1.08
N TYR A 62 -4.97 3.04 1.27
CA TYR A 62 -4.67 3.60 2.57
C TYR A 62 -5.92 4.17 3.27
N ASN A 63 -6.77 4.88 2.55
CA ASN A 63 -8.02 5.42 3.10
C ASN A 63 -8.96 4.32 3.59
N LYS A 64 -9.02 3.20 2.90
CA LYS A 64 -9.79 2.03 3.34
C LYS A 64 -9.19 1.37 4.58
N LYS A 65 -7.88 1.36 4.72
CA LYS A 65 -7.18 0.81 5.89
C LYS A 65 -7.36 1.64 7.16
N LYS A 66 -7.53 2.96 7.06
CA LYS A 66 -7.79 3.86 8.20
C LYS A 66 -9.03 3.49 9.01
N SER A 67 -9.96 2.77 8.45
CA SER A 67 -11.19 2.34 9.14
C SER A 67 -11.04 1.13 10.07
N GLY A 68 -9.82 0.79 10.48
CA GLY A 68 -9.54 -0.22 11.51
C GLY A 68 -9.37 -1.65 10.99
N ASN A 69 -9.11 -1.81 9.73
CA ASN A 69 -8.98 -3.12 9.12
C ASN A 69 -7.58 -3.31 8.50
N PRO A 70 -6.60 -3.80 9.26
CA PRO A 70 -5.25 -3.99 8.79
C PRO A 70 -5.20 -5.01 7.65
N GLY A 71 -4.49 -4.68 6.57
CA GLY A 71 -4.23 -5.51 5.41
C GLY A 71 -2.80 -5.25 4.92
N PHE A 72 -2.47 -5.78 3.76
CA PHE A 72 -1.19 -5.53 3.12
C PHE A 72 -1.01 -4.05 2.75
N ASP A 73 0.22 -3.57 2.74
CA ASP A 73 0.52 -2.16 2.56
C ASP A 73 0.43 -1.69 1.11
N PHE A 74 0.78 -2.55 0.16
CA PHE A 74 0.61 -2.23 -1.25
C PHE A 74 0.29 -3.46 -2.08
N HIS A 75 -0.20 -3.24 -3.28
CA HIS A 75 -0.63 -4.26 -4.21
C HIS A 75 -0.12 -3.96 -5.61
N SER A 76 0.09 -4.99 -6.39
CA SER A 76 0.38 -4.89 -7.81
C SER A 76 -0.09 -6.14 -8.55
N GLN A 77 0.03 -6.15 -9.86
CA GLN A 77 -0.22 -7.33 -10.67
C GLN A 77 0.93 -7.49 -11.68
N SER A 78 1.50 -8.69 -11.74
CA SER A 78 2.56 -9.01 -12.70
C SER A 78 2.03 -9.07 -14.12
N LEU A 79 2.95 -9.14 -15.09
CA LEU A 79 2.60 -9.32 -16.52
C LEU A 79 1.90 -10.65 -16.79
N ASP A 80 2.12 -11.65 -15.93
CA ASP A 80 1.45 -12.97 -15.99
C ASP A 80 0.15 -13.01 -15.16
N GLU A 81 -0.40 -11.85 -14.84
CA GLU A 81 -1.65 -11.69 -14.08
C GLU A 81 -1.60 -12.27 -12.65
N VAL A 82 -0.41 -12.41 -12.07
CA VAL A 82 -0.25 -12.82 -10.67
C VAL A 82 -0.40 -11.60 -9.77
N ILE A 83 -1.27 -11.69 -8.77
CA ILE A 83 -1.46 -10.62 -7.78
C ILE A 83 -0.32 -10.64 -6.79
N ILE A 84 0.22 -9.47 -6.52
CA ILE A 84 1.32 -9.25 -5.58
C ILE A 84 0.79 -8.46 -4.40
N PHE A 85 1.02 -8.99 -3.22
CA PHE A 85 0.73 -8.32 -1.94
C PHE A 85 2.05 -7.91 -1.31
N GLY A 86 2.19 -6.66 -0.93
CA GLY A 86 3.40 -6.12 -0.34
C GLY A 86 3.20 -5.66 1.09
N GLU A 87 4.17 -5.93 1.94
CA GLU A 87 4.24 -5.51 3.34
C GLU A 87 5.51 -4.72 3.57
N ALA A 88 5.39 -3.51 4.09
CA ALA A 88 6.49 -2.65 4.44
C ALA A 88 6.72 -2.63 5.96
N LYS A 89 7.97 -2.44 6.37
CA LYS A 89 8.34 -2.20 7.74
C LYS A 89 9.38 -1.11 7.85
N TYR A 90 9.13 -0.20 8.75
CA TYR A 90 10.06 0.86 9.12
C TYR A 90 10.29 0.81 10.63
N LEU A 91 11.41 0.23 11.04
CA LEU A 91 11.77 0.03 12.44
C LEU A 91 13.16 0.58 12.72
N ASP A 92 13.36 1.03 13.94
CA ASP A 92 14.65 1.52 14.43
C ASP A 92 15.64 0.36 14.74
N ASP A 93 15.22 -0.87 14.60
CA ASP A 93 16.08 -2.04 14.79
C ASP A 93 16.43 -2.75 13.47
N ARG A 94 17.41 -3.66 13.56
CA ARG A 94 17.88 -4.43 12.40
C ARG A 94 16.95 -5.56 11.98
N ASN A 95 15.83 -5.75 12.67
CA ASN A 95 14.92 -6.88 12.46
C ASN A 95 13.63 -6.51 11.70
N ALA A 96 13.64 -5.42 10.95
CA ALA A 96 12.49 -4.99 10.15
C ALA A 96 12.00 -6.09 9.20
N TYR A 97 12.93 -6.76 8.50
CA TYR A 97 12.62 -7.88 7.61
C TYR A 97 11.93 -9.04 8.34
N GLY A 98 12.48 -9.47 9.48
CA GLY A 98 11.88 -10.56 10.26
C GLY A 98 10.49 -10.20 10.80
N SER A 99 10.27 -8.95 11.17
CA SER A 99 8.97 -8.46 11.63
C SER A 99 7.95 -8.43 10.48
N GLY A 100 8.34 -7.97 9.31
CA GLY A 100 7.51 -7.99 8.11
C GLY A 100 7.12 -9.42 7.72
N LEU A 101 8.07 -10.34 7.70
CA LEU A 101 7.82 -11.74 7.37
C LEU A 101 6.83 -12.39 8.34
N LYS A 102 6.96 -12.15 9.64
CA LYS A 102 6.00 -12.65 10.65
C LYS A 102 4.60 -12.09 10.42
N GLN A 103 4.49 -10.83 10.03
CA GLN A 103 3.21 -10.20 9.73
C GLN A 103 2.57 -10.80 8.47
N VAL A 104 3.34 -11.03 7.42
CA VAL A 104 2.87 -11.70 6.19
C VAL A 104 2.31 -13.10 6.50
N VAL A 105 3.05 -13.91 7.27
CA VAL A 105 2.58 -15.25 7.68
C VAL A 105 1.26 -15.17 8.44
N ARG A 106 1.14 -14.22 9.37
CA ARG A 106 -0.10 -13.99 10.12
C ARG A 106 -1.25 -13.57 9.19
N PHE A 107 -0.99 -12.66 8.25
CA PHE A 107 -2.01 -12.19 7.31
C PHE A 107 -2.53 -13.31 6.41
N ILE A 108 -1.67 -14.21 5.96
CA ILE A 108 -2.08 -15.40 5.20
C ILE A 108 -2.94 -16.31 6.07
N SER A 109 -2.53 -16.56 7.32
CA SER A 109 -3.30 -17.34 8.27
C SER A 109 -4.68 -16.74 8.55
N ASP A 110 -4.77 -15.42 8.64
CA ASP A 110 -6.02 -14.67 8.88
C ASP A 110 -6.83 -14.40 7.59
N LYS A 111 -6.38 -14.91 6.46
CA LYS A 111 -6.99 -14.72 5.13
C LYS A 111 -7.14 -13.25 4.73
N LYS A 112 -6.15 -12.43 5.09
CA LYS A 112 -6.13 -10.99 4.73
C LYS A 112 -5.93 -10.78 3.23
N ASP A 113 -5.19 -11.66 2.58
CA ASP A 113 -5.01 -11.70 1.13
C ASP A 113 -6.37 -11.81 0.40
N ILE A 114 -7.25 -12.69 0.86
CA ILE A 114 -8.59 -12.88 0.25
C ILE A 114 -9.43 -11.62 0.42
N LYS A 115 -9.36 -10.99 1.59
CA LYS A 115 -10.10 -9.76 1.86
C LYS A 115 -9.55 -8.58 1.04
N ASP A 116 -8.24 -8.41 1.04
CA ASP A 116 -7.59 -7.36 0.26
C ASP A 116 -7.84 -7.55 -1.25
N LEU A 117 -7.90 -8.79 -1.72
CA LEU A 117 -8.23 -9.11 -3.11
C LEU A 117 -9.65 -8.64 -3.48
N ALA A 118 -10.63 -8.81 -2.60
CA ALA A 118 -11.98 -8.32 -2.83
C ALA A 118 -12.02 -6.80 -2.94
N ASP A 119 -11.37 -6.10 -2.02
CA ASP A 119 -11.26 -4.64 -2.02
C ASP A 119 -10.52 -4.12 -3.27
N LEU A 120 -9.45 -4.80 -3.66
CA LEU A 120 -8.66 -4.48 -4.84
C LEU A 120 -9.46 -4.67 -6.14
N ARG A 121 -10.24 -5.73 -6.23
CA ARG A 121 -11.12 -5.99 -7.38
C ARG A 121 -12.16 -4.89 -7.53
N ASP A 122 -12.80 -4.49 -6.44
CA ASP A 122 -13.77 -3.40 -6.44
C ASP A 122 -13.13 -2.08 -6.87
N PHE A 123 -11.94 -1.78 -6.34
CA PHE A 123 -11.19 -0.59 -6.69
C PHE A 123 -10.82 -0.56 -8.19
N CYS A 124 -10.28 -1.63 -8.72
CA CYS A 124 -9.90 -1.72 -10.14
C CYS A 124 -11.12 -1.60 -11.06
N SER A 125 -12.24 -2.21 -10.70
CA SER A 125 -13.49 -2.11 -11.43
C SER A 125 -14.04 -0.67 -11.47
N GLN A 126 -14.08 0.01 -10.32
CA GLN A 126 -14.58 1.38 -10.21
C GLN A 126 -13.71 2.40 -10.96
N ASN A 127 -12.41 2.16 -11.09
CA ASN A 127 -11.45 3.08 -11.71
C ASN A 127 -11.04 2.66 -13.13
N ALA A 128 -11.73 1.70 -13.75
CA ALA A 128 -11.46 1.20 -15.10
C ALA A 128 -9.99 0.75 -15.30
N LEU A 129 -9.35 0.26 -14.26
CA LEU A 129 -8.05 -0.37 -14.32
C LEU A 129 -8.18 -1.81 -14.86
N SER A 130 -7.07 -2.41 -15.29
CA SER A 130 -7.07 -3.82 -15.72
C SER A 130 -7.67 -4.69 -14.64
N SER A 131 -8.59 -5.56 -15.02
CA SER A 131 -9.28 -6.41 -14.05
C SER A 131 -8.29 -7.33 -13.36
N VAL A 132 -8.31 -7.29 -12.05
CA VAL A 132 -7.71 -8.32 -11.22
C VAL A 132 -8.65 -9.52 -11.30
N SER A 133 -8.30 -10.49 -12.12
CA SER A 133 -9.10 -11.69 -12.31
C SER A 133 -8.93 -12.70 -11.17
#